data_9dc91cb482e4cd0500c059bd540bb393
#
_entry.id   9dc91cb482e4cd0500c059bd540bb393
#
_cell.length_a   1.000
_cell.length_b   1.000
_cell.length_c   1.000
_cell.angle_alpha   90.00
_cell.angle_beta   90.00
_cell.angle_gamma   90.00
#
_symmetry.space_group_name_H-M   'P 1'
#
loop_
_entity.id
_entity.type
_entity.pdbx_description
1 polymer ?
#
loop_
_entity_poly.entity_id
_entity_poly.type
_entity_poly.pdbx_seq_one_letter_code
_entity_poly.pdbx_strand_id
1 'polypeptide(L)'
;DRILSQQCDAEKYSEMLEELIRYGKSLDYHGFQKSVMLIAESKYVVALIINGQLQKAEEYIKNEWEGKREGRSWQQVMTNLELSKKYQEKDAAGYSATLEKAGKVFQKNPLFMAKNLMLKGEDEAAVRLLENDTEKLPYYEVTRRFLLGVCYYRIGKEEQGKECMEYVIGHGNTLKCKEEAEKYVTV
;
A
#
# COMPACT_ATOMS: atom_id res chain seq x y z
N ASP A 1 -4.16 -6.52 -12.56
CA ASP A 1 -4.28 -5.28 -11.77
C ASP A 1 -5.71 -4.73 -11.66
N ARG A 2 -6.64 -5.10 -12.57
CA ARG A 2 -8.00 -4.58 -12.57
C ARG A 2 -8.78 -4.94 -11.29
N ILE A 3 -8.54 -6.11 -10.72
CA ILE A 3 -9.17 -6.55 -9.46
C ILE A 3 -8.79 -5.60 -8.32
N LEU A 4 -7.52 -5.28 -8.16
CA LEU A 4 -7.08 -4.35 -7.13
C LEU A 4 -7.42 -2.90 -7.48
N SER A 5 -7.01 -2.43 -8.68
CA SER A 5 -7.07 -1.00 -9.03
C SER A 5 -8.49 -0.47 -9.23
N GLN A 6 -9.43 -1.31 -9.71
CA GLN A 6 -10.81 -0.93 -10.03
C GLN A 6 -11.83 -1.47 -9.02
N GLN A 7 -11.62 -2.68 -8.48
CA GLN A 7 -12.57 -3.33 -7.59
C GLN A 7 -12.20 -3.21 -6.12
N CYS A 8 -11.00 -2.69 -5.81
CA CYS A 8 -10.46 -2.60 -4.45
C CYS A 8 -10.49 -3.94 -3.68
N ASP A 9 -10.43 -5.06 -4.43
CA ASP A 9 -10.47 -6.42 -3.88
C ASP A 9 -9.05 -6.97 -3.73
N ALA A 10 -8.42 -6.63 -2.61
CA ALA A 10 -7.05 -6.98 -2.35
C ALA A 10 -6.87 -8.45 -1.94
N GLU A 11 -7.89 -9.06 -1.29
CA GLU A 11 -7.88 -10.48 -0.93
C GLU A 11 -7.92 -11.33 -2.19
N LYS A 12 -8.94 -11.16 -3.02
CA LYS A 12 -9.06 -11.88 -4.28
C LYS A 12 -7.85 -11.69 -5.19
N TYR A 13 -7.27 -10.49 -5.19
CA TYR A 13 -6.08 -10.21 -5.97
C TYR A 13 -4.86 -11.00 -5.47
N SER A 14 -4.65 -11.07 -4.16
CA SER A 14 -3.56 -11.85 -3.56
C SER A 14 -3.75 -13.35 -3.77
N GLU A 15 -4.96 -13.88 -3.60
CA GLU A 15 -5.29 -15.29 -3.85
C GLU A 15 -5.01 -15.70 -5.30
N MET A 16 -5.47 -14.90 -6.26
CA MET A 16 -5.23 -15.15 -7.68
C MET A 16 -3.72 -15.18 -8.03
N LEU A 17 -2.95 -14.27 -7.42
CA LEU A 17 -1.50 -14.24 -7.62
C LEU A 17 -0.81 -15.45 -6.98
N GLU A 18 -1.25 -15.86 -5.79
CA GLU A 18 -0.74 -17.04 -5.10
C GLU A 18 -1.00 -18.32 -5.92
N GLU A 19 -2.21 -18.48 -6.48
CA GLU A 19 -2.53 -19.57 -7.39
C GLU A 19 -1.67 -19.57 -8.66
N LEU A 20 -1.50 -18.39 -9.27
CA LEU A 20 -0.66 -18.22 -10.46
C LEU A 20 0.80 -18.62 -10.16
N ILE A 21 1.33 -18.20 -9.02
CA ILE A 21 2.69 -18.51 -8.58
C ILE A 21 2.83 -20.02 -8.33
N ARG A 22 1.86 -20.63 -7.64
CA ARG A 22 1.85 -22.09 -7.37
C ARG A 22 1.81 -22.89 -8.66
N TYR A 23 0.91 -22.55 -9.56
CA TYR A 23 0.82 -23.17 -10.87
C TYR A 23 2.13 -22.97 -11.65
N GLY A 24 2.61 -21.75 -11.61
CA GLY A 24 3.86 -21.39 -12.19
C GLY A 24 5.02 -22.26 -11.73
N LYS A 25 5.21 -22.45 -10.46
CA LYS A 25 6.28 -23.30 -9.89
C LYS A 25 6.15 -24.77 -10.24
N SER A 26 4.98 -25.26 -10.65
CA SER A 26 4.77 -26.66 -11.08
C SER A 26 5.20 -26.92 -12.52
N LEU A 27 5.49 -25.89 -13.31
CA LEU A 27 5.93 -26.01 -14.70
C LEU A 27 7.45 -25.91 -14.79
N ASP A 28 8.05 -26.58 -15.76
CA ASP A 28 9.50 -26.47 -15.98
C ASP A 28 9.80 -25.26 -16.86
N TYR A 29 10.41 -24.22 -16.23
CA TYR A 29 10.48 -22.89 -16.84
C TYR A 29 11.78 -22.58 -17.56
N HIS A 30 11.67 -22.04 -18.76
CA HIS A 30 12.77 -21.44 -19.48
C HIS A 30 12.44 -20.01 -19.98
N GLY A 31 13.36 -19.08 -19.73
CA GLY A 31 13.37 -17.76 -20.40
C GLY A 31 12.21 -16.84 -20.02
N PHE A 32 11.28 -16.57 -20.95
CA PHE A 32 10.18 -15.61 -20.81
C PHE A 32 9.30 -15.87 -19.59
N GLN A 33 9.06 -17.10 -19.23
CA GLN A 33 8.26 -17.52 -18.09
C GLN A 33 8.85 -17.04 -16.75
N LYS A 34 10.18 -17.00 -16.62
CA LYS A 34 10.85 -16.45 -15.41
C LYS A 34 10.51 -14.98 -15.18
N SER A 35 10.44 -14.19 -16.24
CA SER A 35 10.08 -12.76 -16.14
C SER A 35 8.63 -12.56 -15.72
N VAL A 36 7.71 -13.37 -16.24
CA VAL A 36 6.29 -13.32 -15.85
C VAL A 36 6.12 -13.71 -14.39
N MET A 37 6.82 -14.75 -13.93
CA MET A 37 6.81 -15.18 -12.54
C MET A 37 7.36 -14.11 -11.60
N LEU A 38 8.46 -13.46 -11.96
CA LEU A 38 9.01 -12.35 -11.18
C LEU A 38 8.01 -11.20 -11.01
N ILE A 39 7.28 -10.87 -12.09
CA ILE A 39 6.22 -9.86 -12.03
C ILE A 39 5.09 -10.30 -11.10
N ALA A 40 4.62 -11.55 -11.21
CA ALA A 40 3.55 -12.09 -10.37
C ALA A 40 3.95 -12.10 -8.89
N GLU A 41 5.14 -12.57 -8.57
CA GLU A 41 5.69 -12.58 -7.21
C GLU A 41 5.84 -11.17 -6.64
N SER A 42 6.35 -10.21 -7.44
CA SER A 42 6.46 -8.81 -7.01
C SER A 42 5.09 -8.20 -6.69
N LYS A 43 4.09 -8.48 -7.52
CA LYS A 43 2.71 -8.04 -7.30
C LYS A 43 2.07 -8.71 -6.10
N TYR A 44 2.36 -9.98 -5.86
CA TYR A 44 1.90 -10.71 -4.69
C TYR A 44 2.41 -10.08 -3.39
N VAL A 45 3.71 -9.81 -3.31
CA VAL A 45 4.27 -9.12 -2.14
C VAL A 45 3.65 -7.73 -1.94
N VAL A 46 3.44 -6.97 -3.02
CA VAL A 46 2.75 -5.68 -2.93
C VAL A 46 1.31 -5.84 -2.45
N ALA A 47 0.58 -6.86 -2.90
CA ALA A 47 -0.78 -7.15 -2.42
C ALA A 47 -0.80 -7.48 -0.92
N LEU A 48 0.16 -8.27 -0.44
CA LEU A 48 0.32 -8.55 1.00
C LEU A 48 0.57 -7.27 1.82
N ILE A 49 1.43 -6.37 1.31
CA ILE A 49 1.70 -5.07 1.95
C ILE A 49 0.40 -4.23 2.02
N ILE A 50 -0.37 -4.16 0.95
CA ILE A 50 -1.64 -3.43 0.88
C ILE A 50 -2.67 -3.99 1.86
N ASN A 51 -2.70 -5.32 2.04
CA ASN A 51 -3.54 -6.01 3.02
C ASN A 51 -3.02 -5.91 4.46
N GLY A 52 -1.92 -5.19 4.70
CA GLY A 52 -1.30 -5.09 6.03
C GLY A 52 -0.64 -6.37 6.52
N GLN A 53 -0.48 -7.39 5.66
CA GLN A 53 0.14 -8.67 5.98
C GLN A 53 1.67 -8.57 5.85
N LEU A 54 2.28 -7.61 6.57
CA LEU A 54 3.70 -7.30 6.42
C LEU A 54 4.62 -8.45 6.80
N GLN A 55 4.26 -9.21 7.83
CA GLN A 55 5.03 -10.39 8.25
C GLN A 55 5.03 -11.47 7.16
N LYS A 56 3.86 -11.77 6.56
CA LYS A 56 3.76 -12.73 5.46
C LYS A 56 4.58 -12.27 4.23
N ALA A 57 4.59 -10.97 3.97
CA ALA A 57 5.41 -10.37 2.92
C ALA A 57 6.92 -10.57 3.18
N GLU A 58 7.39 -10.35 4.41
CA GLU A 58 8.79 -10.58 4.81
C GLU A 58 9.19 -12.05 4.70
N GLU A 59 8.36 -12.95 5.22
CA GLU A 59 8.60 -14.39 5.14
C GLU A 59 8.68 -14.86 3.70
N TYR A 60 7.79 -14.39 2.82
CA TYR A 60 7.84 -14.70 1.40
C TYR A 60 9.13 -14.22 0.75
N ILE A 61 9.53 -12.98 1.02
CA ILE A 61 10.79 -12.41 0.52
C ILE A 61 11.98 -13.24 0.99
N LYS A 62 12.06 -13.55 2.26
CA LYS A 62 13.15 -14.32 2.85
C LYS A 62 13.27 -15.70 2.23
N ASN A 63 12.15 -16.41 2.08
CA ASN A 63 12.16 -17.80 1.61
C ASN A 63 12.39 -17.91 0.10
N GLU A 64 11.82 -17.01 -0.69
CA GLU A 64 11.77 -17.13 -2.14
C GLU A 64 12.78 -16.25 -2.87
N TRP A 65 13.18 -15.14 -2.26
CA TRP A 65 13.94 -14.11 -2.95
C TRP A 65 15.33 -13.84 -2.39
N GLU A 66 15.60 -14.06 -1.11
CA GLU A 66 16.89 -13.73 -0.51
C GLU A 66 18.05 -14.39 -1.26
N GLY A 67 19.02 -13.58 -1.68
CA GLY A 67 20.15 -14.02 -2.51
C GLY A 67 19.82 -14.40 -3.97
N LYS A 68 18.56 -14.29 -4.39
CA LYS A 68 18.12 -14.70 -5.73
C LYS A 68 17.62 -13.56 -6.61
N ARG A 69 17.40 -12.39 -6.04
CA ARG A 69 16.74 -11.26 -6.71
C ARG A 69 17.56 -9.98 -6.57
N GLU A 70 17.69 -9.28 -7.68
CA GLU A 70 18.36 -7.98 -7.77
C GLU A 70 17.60 -7.08 -8.76
N GLY A 71 17.92 -5.79 -8.75
CA GLY A 71 17.42 -4.83 -9.71
C GLY A 71 16.31 -3.90 -9.18
N ARG A 72 15.85 -3.01 -10.07
CA ARG A 72 14.99 -1.88 -9.70
C ARG A 72 13.64 -2.32 -9.13
N SER A 73 13.00 -3.33 -9.72
CA SER A 73 11.68 -3.81 -9.25
C SER A 73 11.77 -4.40 -7.84
N TRP A 74 12.82 -5.16 -7.57
CA TRP A 74 13.15 -5.66 -6.25
C TRP A 74 13.32 -4.53 -5.22
N GLN A 75 14.16 -3.55 -5.54
CA GLN A 75 14.38 -2.39 -4.68
C GLN A 75 13.10 -1.63 -4.38
N GLN A 76 12.18 -1.50 -5.36
CA GLN A 76 10.90 -0.85 -5.15
C GLN A 76 10.00 -1.63 -4.18
N VAL A 77 9.93 -2.95 -4.30
CA VAL A 77 9.16 -3.80 -3.38
C VAL A 77 9.72 -3.71 -1.96
N MET A 78 11.04 -3.80 -1.80
CA MET A 78 11.71 -3.67 -0.49
C MET A 78 11.49 -2.30 0.13
N THR A 79 11.60 -1.23 -0.65
CA THR A 79 11.32 0.14 -0.19
C THR A 79 9.87 0.29 0.28
N ASN A 80 8.90 -0.28 -0.47
CA ASN A 80 7.49 -0.23 -0.10
C ASN A 80 7.24 -0.97 1.22
N LEU A 81 7.82 -2.16 1.39
CA LEU A 81 7.72 -2.93 2.63
C LEU A 81 8.31 -2.16 3.81
N GLU A 82 9.52 -1.61 3.66
CA GLU A 82 10.20 -0.85 4.71
C GLU A 82 9.38 0.39 5.11
N LEU A 83 8.91 1.19 4.15
CA LEU A 83 8.05 2.34 4.42
C LEU A 83 6.77 1.93 5.14
N SER A 84 6.14 0.82 4.75
CA SER A 84 4.92 0.32 5.37
C SER A 84 5.16 -0.12 6.82
N LYS A 85 6.28 -0.77 7.10
CA LYS A 85 6.69 -1.14 8.48
C LYS A 85 6.92 0.10 9.34
N LYS A 86 7.73 1.07 8.85
CA LYS A 86 8.00 2.32 9.56
C LYS A 86 6.72 3.11 9.86
N TYR A 87 5.76 3.10 8.92
CA TYR A 87 4.45 3.72 9.14
C TYR A 87 3.66 3.01 10.25
N GLN A 88 3.63 1.69 10.25
CA GLN A 88 2.94 0.90 11.27
C GLN A 88 3.59 1.06 12.66
N GLU A 89 4.92 1.13 12.73
CA GLU A 89 5.72 1.35 13.94
C GLU A 89 5.65 2.80 14.44
N LYS A 90 5.05 3.72 13.68
CA LYS A 90 5.04 5.17 13.92
C LYS A 90 6.44 5.78 14.00
N ASP A 91 7.41 5.19 13.30
CA ASP A 91 8.80 5.65 13.22
C ASP A 91 8.95 6.77 12.18
N ALA A 92 8.68 8.00 12.60
CA ALA A 92 8.74 9.19 11.74
C ALA A 92 10.15 9.43 11.16
N ALA A 93 11.18 9.23 11.97
CA ALA A 93 12.57 9.45 11.54
C ALA A 93 13.01 8.40 10.52
N GLY A 94 12.75 7.12 10.80
CA GLY A 94 13.05 6.02 9.89
C GLY A 94 12.26 6.10 8.58
N TYR A 95 10.96 6.48 8.65
CA TYR A 95 10.14 6.68 7.46
C TYR A 95 10.71 7.78 6.55
N SER A 96 11.03 8.96 7.13
CA SER A 96 11.62 10.08 6.39
C SER A 96 12.95 9.68 5.74
N ALA A 97 13.85 9.05 6.49
CA ALA A 97 15.15 8.62 5.98
C ALA A 97 15.03 7.57 4.84
N THR A 98 14.06 6.63 4.96
CA THR A 98 13.77 5.66 3.90
C THR A 98 13.19 6.34 2.67
N LEU A 99 12.25 7.29 2.85
CA LEU A 99 11.62 8.03 1.75
C LEU A 99 12.63 8.92 1.00
N GLU A 100 13.56 9.57 1.69
CA GLU A 100 14.63 10.37 1.08
C GLU A 100 15.57 9.54 0.19
N LYS A 101 15.86 8.31 0.59
CA LYS A 101 16.69 7.37 -0.18
C LYS A 101 15.89 6.66 -1.29
N ALA A 102 14.58 6.68 -1.22
CA ALA A 102 13.70 6.01 -2.17
C ALA A 102 13.78 6.66 -3.56
N GLY A 103 13.48 5.89 -4.59
CA GLY A 103 13.39 6.43 -5.96
C GLY A 103 12.23 7.43 -6.11
N LYS A 104 12.31 8.25 -7.16
CA LYS A 104 11.31 9.32 -7.45
C LYS A 104 9.85 8.84 -7.45
N VAL A 105 9.60 7.56 -7.72
CA VAL A 105 8.25 6.98 -7.69
C VAL A 105 7.62 7.06 -6.29
N PHE A 106 8.40 6.96 -5.24
CA PHE A 106 7.94 7.13 -3.85
C PHE A 106 7.95 8.59 -3.41
N GLN A 107 9.06 9.29 -3.68
CA GLN A 107 9.24 10.70 -3.28
C GLN A 107 8.21 11.65 -3.89
N LYS A 108 7.64 11.31 -5.07
CA LYS A 108 6.64 12.13 -5.76
C LYS A 108 5.21 11.60 -5.59
N ASN A 109 5.02 10.49 -4.91
CA ASN A 109 3.70 9.91 -4.69
C ASN A 109 3.02 10.58 -3.48
N PRO A 110 1.88 11.27 -3.68
CA PRO A 110 1.21 12.01 -2.62
C PRO A 110 0.84 11.16 -1.40
N LEU A 111 0.51 9.86 -1.58
CA LEU A 111 0.16 8.98 -0.47
C LEU A 111 1.35 8.72 0.46
N PHE A 112 2.56 8.49 -0.09
CA PHE A 112 3.76 8.29 0.74
C PHE A 112 4.21 9.60 1.39
N MET A 113 4.10 10.72 0.68
CA MET A 113 4.41 12.04 1.22
C MET A 113 3.45 12.43 2.35
N ALA A 114 2.14 12.20 2.17
CA ALA A 114 1.15 12.45 3.20
C ALA A 114 1.40 11.61 4.45
N LYS A 115 1.69 10.32 4.31
CA LYS A 115 2.07 9.46 5.44
C LYS A 115 3.28 9.99 6.21
N ASN A 116 4.28 10.54 5.50
CA ASN A 116 5.44 11.17 6.14
C ASN A 116 5.05 12.41 6.95
N LEU A 117 4.21 13.28 6.39
CA LEU A 117 3.68 14.46 7.09
C LEU A 117 2.85 14.06 8.31
N MET A 118 1.96 13.08 8.18
CA MET A 118 1.14 12.56 9.28
C MET A 118 1.97 12.00 10.43
N LEU A 119 3.08 11.31 10.14
CA LEU A 119 4.00 10.80 11.16
C LEU A 119 4.72 11.92 11.91
N LYS A 120 4.91 13.09 11.26
CA LYS A 120 5.51 14.29 11.87
C LYS A 120 4.49 15.16 12.61
N GLY A 121 3.19 14.81 12.56
CA GLY A 121 2.12 15.61 13.13
C GLY A 121 1.74 16.83 12.28
N GLU A 122 2.15 16.87 11.01
CA GLU A 122 1.87 17.95 10.05
C GLU A 122 0.57 17.64 9.27
N ASP A 123 -0.53 17.35 10.00
CA ASP A 123 -1.77 16.83 9.41
C ASP A 123 -2.44 17.86 8.47
N GLU A 124 -2.38 19.19 8.73
CA GLU A 124 -2.90 20.19 7.80
C GLU A 124 -2.11 20.24 6.48
N ALA A 125 -0.80 19.99 6.52
CA ALA A 125 0.00 19.93 5.31
C ALA A 125 -0.33 18.67 4.51
N ALA A 126 -0.57 17.55 5.19
CA ALA A 126 -1.03 16.29 4.56
C ALA A 126 -2.40 16.48 3.90
N VAL A 127 -3.36 17.16 4.55
CA VAL A 127 -4.66 17.48 3.97
C VAL A 127 -4.51 18.28 2.68
N ARG A 128 -3.78 19.41 2.71
CA ARG A 128 -3.55 20.22 1.50
C ARG A 128 -2.93 19.43 0.35
N LEU A 129 -1.99 18.55 0.65
CA LEU A 129 -1.35 17.70 -0.35
C LEU A 129 -2.35 16.75 -1.00
N LEU A 130 -3.15 16.06 -0.18
CA LEU A 130 -4.11 15.04 -0.64
C LEU A 130 -5.33 15.64 -1.33
N GLU A 131 -5.81 16.82 -0.93
CA GLU A 131 -6.91 17.53 -1.60
C GLU A 131 -6.54 17.99 -3.01
N ASN A 132 -5.28 18.39 -3.23
CA ASN A 132 -4.78 18.83 -4.53
C ASN A 132 -4.45 17.67 -5.48
N ASP A 133 -4.51 16.43 -5.01
CA ASP A 133 -4.21 15.25 -5.83
C ASP A 133 -5.43 14.85 -6.68
N THR A 134 -5.20 14.66 -7.98
CA THR A 134 -6.25 14.44 -8.99
C THR A 134 -6.30 12.99 -9.52
N GLU A 135 -5.54 12.07 -8.93
CA GLU A 135 -5.58 10.66 -9.34
C GLU A 135 -6.97 10.06 -9.07
N LYS A 136 -7.53 9.37 -10.08
CA LYS A 136 -8.93 8.88 -10.04
C LYS A 136 -9.05 7.35 -10.03
N LEU A 137 -7.96 6.61 -9.93
CA LEU A 137 -8.06 5.16 -9.80
C LEU A 137 -8.78 4.81 -8.48
N PRO A 138 -9.84 3.97 -8.50
CA PRO A 138 -10.63 3.66 -7.31
C PRO A 138 -9.81 3.25 -6.09
N TYR A 139 -8.85 2.33 -6.24
CA TYR A 139 -7.93 1.96 -5.17
C TYR A 139 -7.19 3.17 -4.58
N TYR A 140 -6.69 4.04 -5.44
CA TYR A 140 -5.95 5.22 -5.02
C TYR A 140 -6.86 6.20 -4.28
N GLU A 141 -8.06 6.46 -4.83
CA GLU A 141 -9.05 7.34 -4.22
C GLU A 141 -9.49 6.85 -2.84
N VAL A 142 -9.78 5.55 -2.69
CA VAL A 142 -10.11 4.96 -1.39
C VAL A 142 -8.99 5.16 -0.38
N THR A 143 -7.74 4.90 -0.78
CA THR A 143 -6.58 5.08 0.12
C THR A 143 -6.37 6.56 0.47
N ARG A 144 -6.53 7.46 -0.51
CA ARG A 144 -6.44 8.91 -0.33
C ARG A 144 -7.51 9.41 0.65
N ARG A 145 -8.77 8.98 0.46
CA ARG A 145 -9.88 9.33 1.37
C ARG A 145 -9.64 8.82 2.78
N PHE A 146 -9.10 7.63 2.93
CA PHE A 146 -8.73 7.13 4.26
C PHE A 146 -7.72 8.03 4.97
N LEU A 147 -6.63 8.40 4.30
CA LEU A 147 -5.61 9.28 4.87
C LEU A 147 -6.17 10.68 5.18
N LEU A 148 -6.99 11.25 4.28
CA LEU A 148 -7.71 12.51 4.52
C LEU A 148 -8.59 12.43 5.77
N GLY A 149 -9.39 11.37 5.88
CA GLY A 149 -10.28 11.19 7.03
C GLY A 149 -9.52 11.14 8.35
N VAL A 150 -8.40 10.39 8.40
CA VAL A 150 -7.53 10.35 9.58
C VAL A 150 -6.99 11.74 9.92
N CYS A 151 -6.50 12.50 8.93
CA CYS A 151 -5.99 13.85 9.15
C CYS A 151 -7.10 14.80 9.62
N TYR A 152 -8.29 14.76 9.02
CA TYR A 152 -9.41 15.59 9.43
C TYR A 152 -9.83 15.35 10.89
N TYR A 153 -9.92 14.09 11.34
CA TYR A 153 -10.19 13.80 12.75
C TYR A 153 -9.11 14.38 13.68
N ARG A 154 -7.82 14.27 13.29
CA ARG A 154 -6.72 14.80 14.10
C ARG A 154 -6.71 16.31 14.24
N ILE A 155 -7.20 17.03 13.21
CA ILE A 155 -7.29 18.50 13.24
C ILE A 155 -8.68 19.01 13.68
N GLY A 156 -9.55 18.14 14.22
CA GLY A 156 -10.86 18.49 14.75
C GLY A 156 -11.94 18.78 13.72
N LYS A 157 -11.75 18.36 12.47
CA LYS A 157 -12.74 18.49 11.38
C LYS A 157 -13.56 17.20 11.24
N GLU A 158 -14.36 16.90 12.25
CA GLU A 158 -15.05 15.62 12.41
C GLU A 158 -15.99 15.29 11.24
N GLU A 159 -16.76 16.25 10.74
CA GLU A 159 -17.70 16.03 9.64
C GLU A 159 -16.98 15.61 8.36
N GLN A 160 -15.90 16.30 7.97
CA GLN A 160 -15.10 15.92 6.81
C GLN A 160 -14.41 14.56 7.02
N GLY A 161 -13.96 14.31 8.25
CA GLY A 161 -13.40 13.01 8.62
C GLY A 161 -14.40 11.88 8.41
N LYS A 162 -15.63 12.07 8.91
CA LYS A 162 -16.72 11.11 8.77
C LYS A 162 -17.10 10.85 7.31
N GLU A 163 -17.30 11.88 6.51
CA GLU A 163 -17.57 11.74 5.06
C GLU A 163 -16.50 10.91 4.35
N CYS A 164 -15.23 11.15 4.68
CA CYS A 164 -14.12 10.39 4.11
C CYS A 164 -14.17 8.91 4.53
N MET A 165 -14.44 8.61 5.81
CA MET A 165 -14.52 7.22 6.29
C MET A 165 -15.74 6.48 5.72
N GLU A 166 -16.90 7.14 5.62
CA GLU A 166 -18.08 6.57 4.97
C GLU A 166 -17.82 6.20 3.50
N TYR A 167 -17.11 7.07 2.78
CA TYR A 167 -16.67 6.75 1.43
C TYR A 167 -15.78 5.50 1.38
N VAL A 168 -14.79 5.40 2.28
CA VAL A 168 -13.88 4.25 2.37
C VAL A 168 -14.65 2.96 2.68
N ILE A 169 -15.59 3.01 3.62
CA ILE A 169 -16.43 1.86 3.99
C ILE A 169 -17.26 1.39 2.79
N GLY A 170 -17.86 2.33 2.04
CA GLY A 170 -18.69 2.02 0.88
C GLY A 170 -17.93 1.50 -0.34
N HIS A 171 -16.64 1.84 -0.50
CA HIS A 171 -15.88 1.57 -1.72
C HIS A 171 -14.62 0.73 -1.50
N GLY A 172 -14.20 0.49 -0.26
CA GLY A 172 -12.93 -0.15 0.09
C GLY A 172 -12.89 -1.67 -0.13
N ASN A 173 -14.04 -2.32 -0.34
CA ASN A 173 -14.16 -3.77 -0.52
C ASN A 173 -13.34 -4.55 0.54
N THR A 174 -12.27 -5.24 0.17
CA THR A 174 -11.40 -6.01 1.09
C THR A 174 -10.09 -5.27 1.45
N LEU A 175 -9.99 -3.96 1.16
CA LEU A 175 -8.80 -3.19 1.55
C LEU A 175 -8.70 -3.05 3.07
N LYS A 176 -7.50 -3.18 3.60
CA LYS A 176 -7.21 -3.00 5.03
C LYS A 176 -7.70 -1.66 5.60
N CYS A 177 -7.61 -0.59 4.83
CA CYS A 177 -8.07 0.73 5.25
C CYS A 177 -9.60 0.81 5.48
N LYS A 178 -10.40 -0.09 4.88
CA LYS A 178 -11.84 -0.19 5.19
C LYS A 178 -12.07 -0.67 6.62
N GLU A 179 -11.43 -1.77 7.02
CA GLU A 179 -11.53 -2.27 8.40
C GLU A 179 -11.09 -1.22 9.43
N GLU A 180 -10.09 -0.41 9.06
CA GLU A 180 -9.61 0.67 9.90
C GLU A 180 -10.62 1.84 9.93
N ALA A 181 -11.25 2.18 8.80
CA ALA A 181 -12.25 3.23 8.71
C ALA A 181 -13.51 2.91 9.53
N GLU A 182 -13.93 1.66 9.57
CA GLU A 182 -15.09 1.20 10.37
C GLU A 182 -14.93 1.54 11.85
N LYS A 183 -13.69 1.53 12.39
CA LYS A 183 -13.42 1.87 13.78
C LYS A 183 -13.62 3.36 14.11
N TYR A 184 -13.52 4.24 13.10
CA TYR A 184 -13.76 5.68 13.27
C TYR A 184 -15.23 6.06 13.27
N VAL A 185 -16.09 5.24 12.66
CA VAL A 185 -17.53 5.55 12.50
C VAL A 185 -18.38 4.83 13.55
N THR A 186 -17.85 3.78 14.17
CA THR A 186 -18.57 2.95 15.17
C THR A 186 -18.47 3.53 16.61
N VAL A 187 -17.79 4.65 16.80
CA VAL A 187 -17.66 5.37 18.07
C VAL A 187 -18.56 6.58 18.04
#